data_cfa87a8b39359abbdc8d965dab1485b9
#
_entry.id   cfa87a8b39359abbdc8d965dab1485b9
#
_cell.length_a   1.000
_cell.length_b   1.000
_cell.length_c   1.000
_cell.angle_alpha   90.00
_cell.angle_beta   90.00
_cell.angle_gamma   90.00
#
_symmetry.space_group_name_H-M   'P 1'
#
loop_
_entity.id
_entity.type
_entity.pdbx_description
1 polymer ?
#
loop_
_entity_poly.entity_id
_entity_poly.type
_entity_poly.pdbx_seq_one_letter_code
_entity_poly.pdbx_strand_id
1 'polypeptide(L)'
;MDIETVAYEPKPTIKTVAYVPGWIKPGELPLLKPTFTWSTRDHRKEDRETVARVREMFGGSRKFARLFTYPGANAKLAKGEGLPNLGLSLAPGEESENMTCPSSTRECRKYCLNNSGFYAMPNARISRLWKTHLLFNFPDTFARVMALELYRFAQANPDGYALRMNVLSDLPFHRGQFHRLIEEAGKTKSGIFHRYEYTK
;
A
#
# COMPACT_ATOMS: atom_id res chain seq x y z
N MET A 1 10.21 -32.87 -24.81
CA MET A 1 10.37 -31.56 -24.11
C MET A 1 9.76 -31.73 -22.76
N ASP A 2 10.64 -32.04 -21.79
CA ASP A 2 10.21 -32.29 -20.43
C ASP A 2 9.98 -30.95 -19.74
N ILE A 3 8.75 -30.72 -19.29
CA ILE A 3 8.39 -29.54 -18.48
C ILE A 3 8.86 -29.86 -17.06
N GLU A 4 10.01 -29.33 -16.67
CA GLU A 4 10.44 -29.36 -15.26
C GLU A 4 9.38 -28.66 -14.40
N THR A 5 8.71 -29.45 -13.59
CA THR A 5 7.82 -28.97 -12.53
C THR A 5 8.68 -28.29 -11.49
N VAL A 6 8.68 -26.95 -11.49
CA VAL A 6 9.31 -26.16 -10.42
C VAL A 6 8.60 -26.49 -9.11
N ALA A 7 9.32 -27.15 -8.22
CA ALA A 7 8.83 -27.50 -6.90
C ALA A 7 8.41 -26.23 -6.14
N TYR A 8 7.17 -26.22 -5.66
CA TYR A 8 6.64 -25.15 -4.80
C TYR A 8 7.35 -25.19 -3.46
N GLU A 9 8.24 -24.23 -3.21
CA GLU A 9 8.83 -24.06 -1.89
C GLU A 9 7.73 -23.65 -0.87
N PRO A 10 7.67 -24.33 0.30
CA PRO A 10 6.68 -24.00 1.31
C PRO A 10 6.88 -22.56 1.81
N LYS A 11 5.77 -21.85 1.99
CA LYS A 11 5.72 -20.48 2.51
C LYS A 11 6.52 -20.40 3.82
N PRO A 12 7.42 -19.40 3.99
CA PRO A 12 8.07 -19.21 5.27
C PRO A 12 6.98 -19.00 6.35
N THR A 13 7.00 -19.85 7.38
CA THR A 13 6.11 -19.73 8.53
C THR A 13 6.56 -18.50 9.32
N ILE A 14 5.93 -17.38 9.08
CA ILE A 14 6.20 -16.15 9.84
C ILE A 14 5.59 -16.35 11.22
N LYS A 15 6.44 -16.52 12.25
CA LYS A 15 5.98 -16.43 13.64
C LYS A 15 5.53 -15.01 13.88
N THR A 16 4.24 -14.76 13.76
CA THR A 16 3.60 -13.48 14.00
C THR A 16 3.67 -13.18 15.49
N VAL A 17 4.43 -12.16 15.87
CA VAL A 17 4.21 -11.49 17.16
C VAL A 17 2.95 -10.66 16.98
N ALA A 18 1.82 -11.25 17.36
CA ALA A 18 0.52 -10.61 17.25
C ALA A 18 0.44 -9.44 18.23
N TYR A 19 0.65 -8.24 17.74
CA TYR A 19 -0.01 -7.09 18.31
C TYR A 19 -1.43 -7.09 17.73
N VAL A 20 -2.41 -7.50 18.50
CA VAL A 20 -3.83 -7.41 18.16
C VAL A 20 -4.34 -6.07 18.72
N PRO A 21 -4.34 -4.97 17.96
CA PRO A 21 -5.21 -3.84 18.29
C PRO A 21 -6.64 -4.37 18.19
N GLY A 22 -7.54 -3.88 19.02
CA GLY A 22 -8.91 -4.39 19.12
C GLY A 22 -9.50 -4.75 17.76
N TRP A 23 -10.23 -5.83 17.74
CA TRP A 23 -10.73 -6.58 16.56
C TRP A 23 -11.13 -5.66 15.39
N ILE A 24 -10.31 -5.62 14.35
CA ILE A 24 -10.63 -4.91 13.10
C ILE A 24 -11.48 -5.86 12.29
N LYS A 25 -12.71 -5.45 11.95
CA LYS A 25 -13.58 -6.26 11.09
C LYS A 25 -12.92 -6.47 9.73
N PRO A 26 -13.08 -7.64 9.12
CA PRO A 26 -12.58 -7.89 7.77
C PRO A 26 -13.00 -6.78 6.80
N GLY A 27 -12.02 -6.20 6.10
CA GLY A 27 -12.26 -5.12 5.14
C GLY A 27 -12.41 -3.72 5.73
N GLU A 28 -12.20 -3.53 7.02
CA GLU A 28 -12.10 -2.21 7.62
C GLU A 28 -10.65 -1.73 7.71
N LEU A 29 -10.48 -0.42 7.74
CA LEU A 29 -9.18 0.21 8.03
C LEU A 29 -8.98 0.32 9.54
N PRO A 30 -7.75 0.14 10.05
CA PRO A 30 -7.45 0.36 11.45
C PRO A 30 -7.67 1.82 11.84
N LEU A 31 -8.00 2.05 13.12
CA LEU A 31 -8.13 3.40 13.66
C LEU A 31 -6.75 3.98 13.99
N LEU A 32 -6.59 5.27 13.71
CA LEU A 32 -5.43 6.04 14.16
C LEU A 32 -5.66 6.47 15.62
N LYS A 33 -4.58 6.58 16.39
CA LYS A 33 -4.65 7.06 17.75
C LYS A 33 -5.27 8.46 17.85
N PRO A 34 -6.00 8.81 18.91
CA PRO A 34 -6.51 10.16 19.11
C PRO A 34 -5.42 11.25 19.10
N THR A 35 -4.20 10.88 19.50
CA THR A 35 -3.01 11.74 19.51
C THR A 35 -2.23 11.72 18.19
N PHE A 36 -2.81 11.14 17.11
CA PHE A 36 -2.14 11.06 15.83
C PHE A 36 -1.83 12.44 15.27
N THR A 37 -0.57 12.64 14.86
CA THR A 37 -0.08 13.83 14.16
C THR A 37 0.91 13.43 13.08
N TRP A 38 1.02 14.22 12.03
CA TRP A 38 2.01 14.06 10.98
C TRP A 38 2.74 15.37 10.70
N SER A 39 3.82 15.34 9.92
CA SER A 39 4.67 16.48 9.64
C SER A 39 4.97 16.57 8.15
N THR A 40 5.05 17.78 7.63
CA THR A 40 5.43 18.07 6.25
C THR A 40 6.95 18.12 6.04
N ARG A 41 7.75 18.10 7.10
CA ARG A 41 9.22 18.27 7.04
C ARG A 41 9.94 16.98 6.69
N ASP A 42 9.86 15.97 7.57
CA ASP A 42 10.57 14.71 7.35
C ASP A 42 9.90 13.55 8.09
N HIS A 43 10.25 12.32 7.67
CA HIS A 43 9.87 11.11 8.39
C HIS A 43 10.56 11.09 9.76
N ARG A 44 9.81 10.76 10.81
CA ARG A 44 10.36 10.53 12.13
C ARG A 44 11.36 9.36 12.07
N LYS A 45 12.40 9.42 12.88
CA LYS A 45 13.39 8.34 12.97
C LYS A 45 12.74 6.99 13.27
N GLU A 46 11.83 6.98 14.25
CA GLU A 46 11.06 5.79 14.67
C GLU A 46 10.22 5.19 13.55
N ASP A 47 9.59 6.02 12.69
CA ASP A 47 8.81 5.55 11.55
C ASP A 47 9.71 4.90 10.49
N ARG A 48 10.88 5.49 10.23
CA ARG A 48 11.88 4.93 9.30
C ARG A 48 12.41 3.59 9.78
N GLU A 49 12.71 3.47 11.07
CA GLU A 49 13.17 2.23 11.69
C GLU A 49 12.08 1.15 11.67
N THR A 50 10.83 1.53 11.96
CA THR A 50 9.69 0.61 11.91
C THR A 50 9.47 0.08 10.50
N VAL A 51 9.45 0.95 9.49
CA VAL A 51 9.35 0.53 8.06
C VAL A 51 10.48 -0.40 7.68
N ALA A 52 11.72 -0.09 8.06
CA ALA A 52 12.89 -0.90 7.74
C ALA A 52 12.80 -2.30 8.37
N ARG A 53 12.41 -2.37 9.65
CA ARG A 53 12.22 -3.62 10.39
C ARG A 53 11.11 -4.47 9.79
N VAL A 54 9.96 -3.87 9.51
CA VAL A 54 8.83 -4.60 8.91
C VAL A 54 9.20 -5.15 7.54
N ARG A 55 9.91 -4.40 6.70
CA ARG A 55 10.40 -4.91 5.41
C ARG A 55 11.33 -6.12 5.57
N GLU A 56 12.24 -6.07 6.53
CA GLU A 56 13.17 -7.16 6.82
C GLU A 56 12.44 -8.44 7.23
N MET A 57 11.36 -8.34 8.00
CA MET A 57 10.51 -9.48 8.39
C MET A 57 9.93 -10.23 7.18
N PHE A 58 9.72 -9.55 6.06
CA PHE A 58 9.21 -10.14 4.81
C PHE A 58 10.30 -10.46 3.78
N GLY A 59 11.58 -10.50 4.20
CA GLY A 59 12.70 -10.82 3.32
C GLY A 59 13.16 -9.64 2.44
N GLY A 60 12.69 -8.44 2.69
CA GLY A 60 13.21 -7.22 2.07
C GLY A 60 14.50 -6.71 2.74
N SER A 61 15.18 -5.76 2.11
CA SER A 61 16.35 -5.13 2.74
C SER A 61 15.96 -4.27 3.94
N ARG A 62 16.81 -4.23 4.98
CA ARG A 62 16.62 -3.35 6.16
C ARG A 62 16.91 -1.89 5.82
N LYS A 63 16.10 -1.31 4.91
CA LYS A 63 16.18 0.09 4.50
C LYS A 63 14.78 0.68 4.44
N PHE A 64 14.67 1.98 4.67
CA PHE A 64 13.41 2.69 4.44
C PHE A 64 12.98 2.54 2.97
N ALA A 65 11.68 2.33 2.76
CA ALA A 65 11.09 2.25 1.44
C ALA A 65 9.76 3.01 1.39
N ARG A 66 9.45 3.48 0.21
CA ARG A 66 8.20 4.20 -0.07
C ARG A 66 7.00 3.26 -0.07
N LEU A 67 5.86 3.79 0.37
CA LEU A 67 4.57 3.10 0.29
C LEU A 67 4.02 3.11 -1.13
N PHE A 68 4.09 4.26 -1.80
CA PHE A 68 3.54 4.43 -3.13
C PHE A 68 4.47 3.96 -4.24
N THR A 69 3.85 3.53 -5.34
CA THR A 69 4.52 3.34 -6.63
C THR A 69 4.42 4.64 -7.42
N TYR A 70 5.56 5.18 -7.80
CA TYR A 70 5.69 6.44 -8.55
C TYR A 70 5.68 6.19 -10.06
N PRO A 71 5.36 7.20 -10.90
CA PRO A 71 5.29 7.05 -12.35
C PRO A 71 6.54 6.44 -12.98
N GLY A 72 7.74 6.85 -12.54
CA GLY A 72 9.02 6.35 -13.04
C GLY A 72 9.31 4.87 -12.73
N ALA A 73 8.57 4.26 -11.79
CA ALA A 73 8.69 2.84 -11.46
C ALA A 73 7.84 1.92 -12.35
N ASN A 74 6.97 2.48 -13.21
CA ASN A 74 6.11 1.73 -14.11
C ASN A 74 6.19 2.33 -15.52
N ALA A 75 6.84 1.62 -16.43
CA ALA A 75 7.05 2.06 -17.82
C ALA A 75 5.75 2.33 -18.60
N LYS A 76 4.64 1.69 -18.23
CA LYS A 76 3.33 1.96 -18.84
C LYS A 76 2.76 3.31 -18.38
N LEU A 77 2.97 3.66 -17.13
CA LEU A 77 2.52 4.96 -16.57
C LEU A 77 3.43 6.11 -17.02
N ALA A 78 4.72 5.83 -17.23
CA ALA A 78 5.69 6.83 -17.70
C ALA A 78 5.50 7.26 -19.16
N LYS A 79 4.80 6.45 -19.98
CA LYS A 79 4.54 6.72 -21.41
C LYS A 79 3.20 7.40 -21.67
N GLY A 80 2.34 7.58 -20.65
CA GLY A 80 1.04 8.20 -20.80
C GLY A 80 1.14 9.71 -20.92
N GLU A 81 0.50 10.29 -21.92
CA GLU A 81 0.16 11.71 -21.92
C GLU A 81 -0.95 11.91 -20.88
N GLY A 82 -0.66 12.57 -19.77
CA GLY A 82 -1.66 12.79 -18.73
C GLY A 82 -1.06 13.13 -17.36
N LEU A 83 -1.93 13.20 -16.37
CA LEU A 83 -1.51 13.51 -15.01
C LEU A 83 -0.58 12.44 -14.44
N PRO A 84 0.49 12.83 -13.73
CA PRO A 84 1.33 11.91 -12.99
C PRO A 84 0.49 11.00 -12.07
N ASN A 85 0.79 9.72 -12.06
CA ASN A 85 -0.04 8.73 -11.36
C ASN A 85 0.70 8.13 -10.15
N LEU A 86 0.05 8.16 -8.99
CA LEU A 86 0.57 7.59 -7.74
C LEU A 86 -0.33 6.42 -7.30
N GLY A 87 0.25 5.26 -7.04
CA GLY A 87 -0.52 4.06 -6.69
C GLY A 87 -0.07 3.39 -5.42
N LEU A 88 -1.02 3.00 -4.56
CA LEU A 88 -0.78 2.15 -3.40
C LEU A 88 -1.21 0.71 -3.72
N SER A 89 -0.24 -0.21 -3.66
CA SER A 89 -0.49 -1.64 -3.82
C SER A 89 -0.32 -2.36 -2.49
N LEU A 90 -1.41 -2.91 -1.98
CA LEU A 90 -1.45 -3.80 -0.82
C LEU A 90 -1.63 -5.24 -1.28
N ALA A 91 -1.34 -6.21 -0.41
CA ALA A 91 -1.58 -7.62 -0.71
C ALA A 91 -3.10 -7.88 -0.80
N PRO A 92 -3.58 -8.51 -1.87
CA PRO A 92 -5.01 -8.74 -2.06
C PRO A 92 -5.52 -9.92 -1.24
N GLY A 93 -6.80 -9.90 -0.92
CA GLY A 93 -7.51 -11.01 -0.28
C GLY A 93 -6.88 -11.43 1.04
N GLU A 94 -6.59 -12.72 1.16
CA GLU A 94 -6.04 -13.37 2.36
C GLU A 94 -4.51 -13.57 2.29
N GLU A 95 -3.84 -12.98 1.30
CA GLU A 95 -2.39 -13.20 1.11
C GLU A 95 -1.56 -12.72 2.32
N SER A 96 -2.06 -11.74 3.06
CA SER A 96 -1.40 -11.09 4.20
C SER A 96 -2.04 -11.40 5.55
N GLU A 97 -2.89 -12.42 5.66
CA GLU A 97 -3.72 -12.71 6.85
C GLU A 97 -4.74 -11.59 7.19
N ASN A 98 -4.77 -10.52 6.39
CA ASN A 98 -5.74 -9.43 6.54
C ASN A 98 -6.65 -9.40 5.32
N MET A 99 -7.96 -9.40 5.55
CA MET A 99 -8.95 -9.35 4.47
C MET A 99 -8.98 -7.96 3.84
N THR A 100 -8.13 -7.75 2.84
CA THR A 100 -8.02 -6.47 2.10
C THR A 100 -8.97 -6.37 0.91
N CYS A 101 -9.67 -7.46 0.58
CA CYS A 101 -10.66 -7.52 -0.51
C CYS A 101 -11.97 -8.15 0.00
N PRO A 102 -12.73 -7.47 0.86
CA PRO A 102 -13.91 -8.05 1.52
C PRO A 102 -15.02 -8.44 0.54
N SER A 103 -15.13 -7.74 -0.59
CA SER A 103 -16.15 -7.98 -1.62
C SER A 103 -15.67 -8.91 -2.75
N SER A 104 -14.50 -9.57 -2.58
CA SER A 104 -13.97 -10.43 -3.65
C SER A 104 -14.76 -11.72 -3.79
N THR A 105 -15.18 -12.04 -5.03
CA THR A 105 -15.76 -13.34 -5.38
C THR A 105 -14.66 -14.40 -5.53
N ARG A 106 -15.08 -15.68 -5.65
CA ARG A 106 -14.17 -16.80 -5.96
C ARG A 106 -13.43 -16.57 -7.28
N GLU A 107 -14.13 -16.09 -8.29
CA GLU A 107 -13.60 -15.76 -9.62
C GLU A 107 -12.62 -14.63 -9.55
N CYS A 108 -12.95 -13.55 -8.82
CA CYS A 108 -12.04 -12.43 -8.59
C CYS A 108 -10.71 -12.90 -7.98
N ARG A 109 -10.74 -13.79 -7.00
CA ARG A 109 -9.53 -14.36 -6.38
C ARG A 109 -8.75 -15.25 -7.35
N LYS A 110 -9.45 -16.10 -8.13
CA LYS A 110 -8.83 -17.00 -9.11
C LYS A 110 -8.09 -16.25 -10.21
N TYR A 111 -8.68 -15.18 -10.73
CA TYR A 111 -8.13 -14.39 -11.85
C TYR A 111 -7.49 -13.07 -11.39
N CYS A 112 -7.12 -12.98 -10.12
CA CYS A 112 -6.49 -11.78 -9.58
C CYS A 112 -5.20 -11.44 -10.33
N LEU A 113 -5.03 -10.17 -10.69
CA LEU A 113 -3.80 -9.66 -11.29
C LEU A 113 -2.55 -9.94 -10.45
N ASN A 114 -2.73 -10.15 -9.14
CA ASN A 114 -1.67 -10.55 -8.22
C ASN A 114 -0.93 -11.83 -8.66
N ASN A 115 -1.62 -12.71 -9.37
CA ASN A 115 -1.12 -14.02 -9.79
C ASN A 115 -0.49 -14.00 -11.18
N SER A 116 -0.32 -12.82 -11.79
CA SER A 116 0.15 -12.71 -13.16
C SER A 116 1.15 -11.57 -13.38
N GLY A 117 1.99 -11.73 -14.40
CA GLY A 117 2.93 -10.72 -14.85
C GLY A 117 3.86 -10.21 -13.75
N PHE A 118 4.15 -8.93 -13.75
CA PHE A 118 5.04 -8.28 -12.77
C PHE A 118 4.57 -8.45 -11.31
N TYR A 119 3.25 -8.52 -11.09
CA TYR A 119 2.72 -8.68 -9.72
C TYR A 119 3.01 -10.05 -9.11
N ALA A 120 3.22 -11.08 -9.91
CA ALA A 120 3.60 -12.41 -9.43
C ALA A 120 5.06 -12.51 -8.99
N MET A 121 5.91 -11.51 -9.33
CA MET A 121 7.33 -11.53 -8.97
C MET A 121 7.53 -11.44 -7.46
N PRO A 122 8.53 -12.19 -6.89
CA PRO A 122 8.78 -12.23 -5.45
C PRO A 122 8.95 -10.85 -4.81
N ASN A 123 9.72 -9.95 -5.43
CA ASN A 123 9.94 -8.60 -4.91
C ASN A 123 8.66 -7.75 -4.87
N ALA A 124 7.80 -7.89 -5.87
CA ALA A 124 6.51 -7.21 -5.89
C ALA A 124 5.59 -7.76 -4.80
N ARG A 125 5.60 -9.07 -4.57
CA ARG A 125 4.87 -9.74 -3.49
C ARG A 125 5.35 -9.28 -2.11
N ILE A 126 6.67 -9.33 -1.86
CA ILE A 126 7.28 -8.82 -0.62
C ILE A 126 6.86 -7.38 -0.37
N SER A 127 6.90 -6.54 -1.41
CA SER A 127 6.51 -5.13 -1.31
C SER A 127 5.07 -4.94 -0.84
N ARG A 128 4.13 -5.73 -1.31
CA ARG A 128 2.73 -5.65 -0.89
C ARG A 128 2.52 -6.18 0.53
N LEU A 129 3.14 -7.31 0.85
CA LEU A 129 3.00 -7.95 2.16
C LEU A 129 3.46 -7.04 3.30
N TRP A 130 4.66 -6.46 3.21
CA TRP A 130 5.16 -5.60 4.28
C TRP A 130 4.34 -4.31 4.42
N LYS A 131 3.83 -3.75 3.32
CA LYS A 131 2.95 -2.55 3.36
C LYS A 131 1.62 -2.87 4.04
N THR A 132 1.03 -4.02 3.72
CA THR A 132 -0.21 -4.46 4.35
C THR A 132 0.00 -4.73 5.84
N HIS A 133 1.07 -5.43 6.21
CA HIS A 133 1.42 -5.64 7.61
C HIS A 133 1.65 -4.32 8.36
N LEU A 134 2.34 -3.36 7.74
CA LEU A 134 2.55 -2.03 8.32
C LEU A 134 1.22 -1.31 8.56
N LEU A 135 0.30 -1.36 7.59
CA LEU A 135 -1.03 -0.73 7.72
C LEU A 135 -1.81 -1.28 8.92
N PHE A 136 -1.85 -2.60 9.07
CA PHE A 136 -2.71 -3.23 10.10
C PHE A 136 -2.06 -3.28 11.48
N ASN A 137 -0.74 -3.38 11.57
CA ASN A 137 -0.03 -3.51 12.85
C ASN A 137 0.61 -2.20 13.35
N PHE A 138 0.87 -1.24 12.46
CA PHE A 138 1.48 0.05 12.77
C PHE A 138 0.75 1.18 12.05
N PRO A 139 -0.59 1.34 12.26
CA PRO A 139 -1.42 2.25 11.46
C PRO A 139 -0.97 3.70 11.54
N ASP A 140 -0.54 4.18 12.69
CA ASP A 140 -0.04 5.55 12.85
C ASP A 140 1.25 5.79 12.03
N THR A 141 2.18 4.83 12.05
CA THR A 141 3.40 4.90 11.22
C THR A 141 3.05 4.87 9.74
N PHE A 142 2.18 3.96 9.32
CA PHE A 142 1.70 3.89 7.93
C PHE A 142 1.09 5.22 7.50
N ALA A 143 0.19 5.78 8.31
CA ALA A 143 -0.50 7.04 8.04
C ALA A 143 0.46 8.23 7.93
N ARG A 144 1.46 8.35 8.83
CA ARG A 144 2.46 9.43 8.76
C ARG A 144 3.34 9.32 7.51
N VAL A 145 3.81 8.12 7.19
CA VAL A 145 4.61 7.89 5.98
C VAL A 145 3.79 8.18 4.73
N MET A 146 2.55 7.70 4.69
CA MET A 146 1.61 7.95 3.60
C MET A 146 1.35 9.44 3.40
N ALA A 147 1.03 10.17 4.46
CA ALA A 147 0.74 11.60 4.40
C ALA A 147 1.93 12.41 3.88
N LEU A 148 3.14 12.14 4.38
CA LEU A 148 4.33 12.84 3.93
C LEU A 148 4.68 12.54 2.47
N GLU A 149 4.51 11.29 2.02
CA GLU A 149 4.73 10.93 0.62
C GLU A 149 3.72 11.62 -0.31
N LEU A 150 2.43 11.64 0.07
CA LEU A 150 1.38 12.36 -0.66
C LEU A 150 1.67 13.85 -0.74
N TYR A 151 1.99 14.48 0.39
CA TYR A 151 2.31 15.89 0.44
C TYR A 151 3.47 16.25 -0.49
N ARG A 152 4.57 15.50 -0.41
CA ARG A 152 5.75 15.73 -1.27
C ARG A 152 5.43 15.53 -2.75
N PHE A 153 4.62 14.53 -3.07
CA PHE A 153 4.19 14.29 -4.45
C PHE A 153 3.28 15.42 -4.96
N ALA A 154 2.34 15.88 -4.14
CA ALA A 154 1.48 17.03 -4.47
C ALA A 154 2.29 18.33 -4.71
N GLN A 155 3.32 18.58 -3.87
CA GLN A 155 4.21 19.76 -4.06
C GLN A 155 5.04 19.64 -5.33
N ALA A 156 5.45 18.44 -5.73
CA ALA A 156 6.20 18.19 -6.96
C ALA A 156 5.33 18.23 -8.23
N ASN A 157 4.00 18.17 -8.08
CA ASN A 157 3.04 18.15 -9.19
C ASN A 157 1.93 19.20 -8.95
N PRO A 158 2.29 20.50 -9.00
CA PRO A 158 1.38 21.59 -8.62
C PRO A 158 0.15 21.70 -9.52
N ASP A 159 0.26 21.25 -10.78
CA ASP A 159 -0.82 21.29 -11.79
C ASP A 159 -1.83 20.14 -11.63
N GLY A 160 -1.53 19.17 -10.77
CA GLY A 160 -2.40 18.05 -10.46
C GLY A 160 -1.74 16.68 -10.65
N TYR A 161 -2.41 15.66 -10.12
CA TYR A 161 -2.01 14.26 -10.28
C TYR A 161 -3.19 13.32 -10.09
N ALA A 162 -3.02 12.06 -10.47
CA ALA A 162 -3.99 10.99 -10.24
C ALA A 162 -3.52 10.08 -9.10
N LEU A 163 -4.43 9.76 -8.17
CA LEU A 163 -4.17 8.90 -7.01
C LEU A 163 -5.05 7.65 -7.03
N ARG A 164 -4.43 6.47 -6.93
CA ARG A 164 -5.11 5.20 -6.80
C ARG A 164 -4.72 4.50 -5.50
N MET A 165 -5.61 4.46 -4.52
CA MET A 165 -5.35 3.86 -3.20
C MET A 165 -5.51 2.34 -3.20
N ASN A 166 -6.35 1.78 -4.05
CA ASN A 166 -6.62 0.35 -4.15
C ASN A 166 -6.18 -0.19 -5.51
N VAL A 167 -4.87 -0.45 -5.70
CA VAL A 167 -4.38 -1.06 -6.95
C VAL A 167 -4.78 -2.53 -7.04
N LEU A 168 -4.65 -3.28 -5.92
CA LEU A 168 -4.96 -4.71 -5.82
C LEU A 168 -5.87 -5.05 -4.63
N SER A 169 -6.21 -4.10 -3.78
CA SER A 169 -7.07 -4.23 -2.62
C SER A 169 -8.43 -3.55 -2.84
N ASP A 170 -9.31 -3.62 -1.84
CA ASP A 170 -10.65 -3.01 -1.86
C ASP A 170 -11.00 -2.45 -0.48
N LEU A 171 -10.04 -1.75 0.13
CA LEU A 171 -10.19 -1.14 1.44
C LEU A 171 -10.85 0.25 1.35
N PRO A 172 -11.65 0.64 2.34
CA PRO A 172 -12.46 1.85 2.29
C PRO A 172 -11.66 3.14 2.57
N PHE A 173 -10.58 3.39 1.83
CA PHE A 173 -9.79 4.63 1.94
C PHE A 173 -10.59 5.90 1.62
N HIS A 174 -11.76 5.77 1.00
CA HIS A 174 -12.67 6.86 0.65
C HIS A 174 -13.48 7.39 1.85
N ARG A 175 -13.28 6.85 3.06
CA ARG A 175 -14.01 7.27 4.28
C ARG A 175 -13.13 7.25 5.51
N GLY A 176 -13.61 7.87 6.58
CA GLY A 176 -12.96 7.86 7.90
C GLY A 176 -11.70 8.71 8.00
N GLN A 177 -10.80 8.34 8.92
CA GLN A 177 -9.60 9.10 9.24
C GLN A 177 -8.59 9.13 8.08
N PHE A 178 -8.43 8.01 7.38
CA PHE A 178 -7.54 7.92 6.22
C PHE A 178 -8.02 8.79 5.06
N HIS A 179 -9.32 8.86 4.82
CA HIS A 179 -9.87 9.77 3.80
C HIS A 179 -9.50 11.23 4.09
N ARG A 180 -9.76 11.70 5.31
CA ARG A 180 -9.42 13.07 5.72
C ARG A 180 -7.93 13.35 5.57
N LEU A 181 -7.09 12.42 5.97
CA LEU A 181 -5.65 12.54 5.86
C LEU A 181 -5.17 12.61 4.39
N ILE A 182 -5.78 11.82 3.50
CA ILE A 182 -5.49 11.83 2.07
C ILE A 182 -5.89 13.18 1.46
N GLU A 183 -7.08 13.68 1.80
CA GLU A 183 -7.56 14.98 1.33
C GLU A 183 -6.71 16.15 1.82
N GLU A 184 -6.23 16.07 3.06
CA GLU A 184 -5.36 17.10 3.65
C GLU A 184 -3.96 17.09 3.02
N ALA A 185 -3.32 15.92 3.02
CA ALA A 185 -1.92 15.78 2.57
C ALA A 185 -1.77 15.82 1.04
N GLY A 186 -2.81 15.40 0.31
CA GLY A 186 -2.77 15.28 -1.15
C GLY A 186 -3.08 16.56 -1.92
N LYS A 187 -3.44 17.67 -1.27
CA LYS A 187 -3.78 18.93 -1.94
C LYS A 187 -2.59 19.50 -2.69
N THR A 188 -2.78 19.79 -3.98
CA THR A 188 -1.84 20.55 -4.80
C THR A 188 -2.09 22.05 -4.66
N LYS A 189 -1.21 22.90 -5.23
CA LYS A 189 -1.45 24.35 -5.26
C LYS A 189 -2.68 24.75 -6.06
N SER A 190 -2.96 24.04 -7.15
CA SER A 190 -4.19 24.20 -7.94
C SER A 190 -5.43 23.62 -7.28
N GLY A 191 -5.27 22.85 -6.18
CA GLY A 191 -6.36 22.11 -5.54
C GLY A 191 -6.78 20.85 -6.30
N ILE A 192 -6.12 20.51 -7.40
CA ILE A 192 -6.52 19.41 -8.28
C ILE A 192 -5.75 18.16 -7.94
N PHE A 193 -6.41 17.14 -7.43
CA PHE A 193 -5.95 15.77 -7.59
C PHE A 193 -7.14 14.86 -7.86
N HIS A 194 -6.94 13.92 -8.79
CA HIS A 194 -7.98 12.99 -9.19
C HIS A 194 -7.79 11.67 -8.47
N ARG A 195 -8.68 11.39 -7.54
CA ARG A 195 -8.74 10.09 -6.90
C ARG A 195 -9.63 9.17 -7.72
N TYR A 196 -9.13 7.98 -8.05
CA TYR A 196 -9.90 6.98 -8.77
C TYR A 196 -9.67 5.58 -8.20
N GLU A 197 -10.71 4.78 -8.23
CA GLU A 197 -10.69 3.37 -7.84
C GLU A 197 -11.55 2.60 -8.83
N TYR A 198 -11.16 1.38 -9.14
CA TYR A 198 -12.05 0.50 -9.89
C TYR A 198 -12.99 -0.15 -8.87
N THR A 199 -14.27 0.19 -8.94
CA THR A 199 -15.32 -0.52 -8.22
C THR A 199 -15.53 -1.88 -8.87
N LYS A 200 -15.59 -2.92 -8.06
CA LYS A 200 -15.93 -4.28 -8.50
C LYS A 200 -17.43 -4.52 -8.34
#